data_f83460b873b617c3a8e7668fd58e4307
#
_entry.id   f83460b873b617c3a8e7668fd58e4307
#
_cell.length_a   1.000
_cell.length_b   1.000
_cell.length_c   1.000
_cell.angle_alpha   90.00
_cell.angle_beta   90.00
_cell.angle_gamma   90.00
#
_symmetry.space_group_name_H-M   'P 1'
#
loop_
_entity.id
_entity.type
_entity.pdbx_description
1 polymer ?
#
loop_
_entity_poly.entity_id
_entity_poly.type
_entity_poly.pdbx_seq_one_letter_code
_entity_poly.pdbx_strand_id
1 'polypeptide(L)'
;MKTKLFLLLFVSVASCTTKTTNDLTDQEESTLRQAIENDTLFASWVEDTSNAIKIYKQYKVNVMRSDSLWESDQQRLKKIDDFGYTSKFELIPLVENLYGDTTFRKAEGVSYLIQTDNSTILFDTGIDDDSTMCILRYNLDKLGIDISKLDAVFISHNHGDHQNNWKWINDKTFVTTENENILQSIKIYVPRNDLNLKIPTVFSNDPVKLSEGVYTTGIIRAPMFFSFSQEQGLIINVKDKGIVIISGCGHQTVEKILLRCEKISNIPIYGLLGGLHFPVDGDSEKYMGYYITGKLPWVPFTLNDVNKKIGLIKKRNLKLVGLSTHDSSPTAVEAFKTTFSKEYQDLRVGEWIVLE
;
A
#
# COMPACT_ATOMS: atom_id res chain seq x y z
N MET A 1 -59.54 -51.16 34.52
CA MET A 1 -59.03 -50.89 33.18
C MET A 1 -58.77 -49.37 33.12
N LYS A 2 -57.49 -48.93 33.13
CA LYS A 2 -57.12 -47.53 33.05
C LYS A 2 -56.62 -47.26 31.66
N THR A 3 -57.37 -46.49 30.90
CA THR A 3 -57.03 -46.05 29.56
C THR A 3 -56.01 -44.88 29.63
N LYS A 4 -54.77 -45.09 29.12
CA LYS A 4 -53.78 -44.03 29.01
C LYS A 4 -54.01 -43.30 27.71
N LEU A 5 -54.28 -42.02 27.83
CA LEU A 5 -54.33 -41.04 26.72
C LEU A 5 -52.89 -40.59 26.35
N PHE A 6 -52.43 -40.96 25.17
CA PHE A 6 -51.16 -40.47 24.65
C PHE A 6 -51.39 -39.11 23.97
N LEU A 7 -50.82 -38.06 24.55
CA LEU A 7 -50.79 -36.73 23.99
C LEU A 7 -49.53 -36.62 23.10
N LEU A 8 -49.73 -36.65 21.78
CA LEU A 8 -48.63 -36.35 20.83
C LEU A 8 -48.40 -34.85 20.77
N LEU A 9 -47.28 -34.38 21.37
CA LEU A 9 -46.77 -33.03 21.14
C LEU A 9 -46.09 -32.99 19.77
N PHE A 10 -46.71 -32.30 18.81
CA PHE A 10 -46.01 -31.86 17.61
C PHE A 10 -45.07 -30.70 17.98
N VAL A 11 -43.78 -30.99 18.10
CA VAL A 11 -42.75 -29.94 18.13
C VAL A 11 -42.53 -29.51 16.70
N SER A 12 -43.06 -28.34 16.33
CA SER A 12 -42.69 -27.68 15.09
C SER A 12 -41.23 -27.18 15.23
N VAL A 13 -40.29 -27.89 14.63
CA VAL A 13 -38.92 -27.40 14.46
C VAL A 13 -38.98 -26.26 13.46
N ALA A 14 -39.12 -25.04 13.96
CA ALA A 14 -38.82 -23.87 13.17
C ALA A 14 -37.34 -23.95 12.80
N SER A 15 -37.05 -24.25 11.54
CA SER A 15 -35.72 -24.16 10.97
C SER A 15 -35.28 -22.69 11.00
N CYS A 16 -34.70 -22.27 12.11
CA CYS A 16 -33.99 -21.02 12.20
C CYS A 16 -32.66 -21.24 11.46
N THR A 17 -32.61 -20.91 10.17
CA THR A 17 -31.36 -20.79 9.46
C THR A 17 -30.61 -19.62 10.13
N THR A 18 -29.72 -19.95 11.04
CA THR A 18 -28.77 -18.97 11.60
C THR A 18 -27.94 -18.44 10.44
N LYS A 19 -28.22 -17.20 10.00
CA LYS A 19 -27.32 -16.48 9.08
C LYS A 19 -25.94 -16.54 9.71
N THR A 20 -24.95 -17.01 8.99
CA THR A 20 -23.56 -16.99 9.46
C THR A 20 -23.12 -15.53 9.56
N THR A 21 -22.18 -15.20 10.44
CA THR A 21 -21.66 -13.83 10.61
C THR A 21 -21.13 -13.21 9.32
N ASN A 22 -20.91 -14.02 8.30
CA ASN A 22 -20.38 -13.61 6.99
C ASN A 22 -21.46 -13.40 5.92
N ASP A 23 -22.73 -13.70 6.21
CA ASP A 23 -23.82 -13.46 5.25
C ASP A 23 -24.15 -11.97 5.18
N LEU A 24 -24.56 -11.51 4.00
CA LEU A 24 -25.06 -10.16 3.82
C LEU A 24 -26.42 -10.02 4.50
N THR A 25 -26.64 -8.87 5.10
CA THR A 25 -27.98 -8.46 5.52
C THR A 25 -28.82 -8.14 4.28
N ASP A 26 -30.14 -8.13 4.43
CA ASP A 26 -31.06 -7.78 3.34
C ASP A 26 -30.79 -6.33 2.83
N GLN A 27 -30.42 -5.43 3.74
CA GLN A 27 -30.02 -4.06 3.39
C GLN A 27 -28.71 -3.99 2.60
N GLU A 28 -27.68 -4.77 3.00
CA GLU A 28 -26.42 -4.85 2.28
C GLU A 28 -26.62 -5.42 0.87
N GLU A 29 -27.44 -6.45 0.73
CA GLU A 29 -27.74 -7.06 -0.57
C GLU A 29 -28.54 -6.11 -1.45
N SER A 30 -29.53 -5.40 -0.91
CA SER A 30 -30.29 -4.37 -1.64
C SER A 30 -29.36 -3.24 -2.14
N THR A 31 -28.49 -2.75 -1.27
CA THR A 31 -27.52 -1.70 -1.64
C THR A 31 -26.54 -2.18 -2.73
N LEU A 32 -26.07 -3.42 -2.63
CA LEU A 32 -25.20 -4.04 -3.65
C LEU A 32 -25.89 -4.12 -5.01
N ARG A 33 -27.17 -4.54 -5.06
CA ARG A 33 -27.96 -4.58 -6.30
C ARG A 33 -28.12 -3.20 -6.92
N GLN A 34 -28.42 -2.17 -6.12
CA GLN A 34 -28.49 -0.79 -6.59
C GLN A 34 -27.12 -0.30 -7.13
N ALA A 35 -26.02 -0.68 -6.49
CA ALA A 35 -24.69 -0.32 -6.99
C ALA A 35 -24.40 -0.94 -8.37
N ILE A 36 -24.80 -2.20 -8.59
CA ILE A 36 -24.65 -2.88 -9.89
C ILE A 36 -25.52 -2.16 -10.96
N GLU A 37 -26.76 -1.79 -10.63
CA GLU A 37 -27.66 -1.09 -11.56
C GLU A 37 -27.15 0.31 -11.93
N ASN A 38 -26.53 1.04 -10.98
CA ASN A 38 -26.15 2.43 -11.15
C ASN A 38 -24.72 2.64 -11.66
N ASP A 39 -23.88 1.60 -11.64
CA ASP A 39 -22.47 1.66 -11.99
C ASP A 39 -22.08 0.57 -13.00
N THR A 40 -22.04 0.95 -14.27
CA THR A 40 -21.72 0.03 -15.37
C THR A 40 -20.29 -0.54 -15.29
N LEU A 41 -19.33 0.25 -14.76
CA LEU A 41 -17.96 -0.21 -14.56
C LEU A 41 -17.93 -1.24 -13.42
N PHE A 42 -18.59 -0.93 -12.28
CA PHE A 42 -18.72 -1.87 -11.17
C PHE A 42 -19.42 -3.17 -11.62
N ALA A 43 -20.52 -3.04 -12.38
CA ALA A 43 -21.25 -4.17 -12.95
C ALA A 43 -20.34 -5.06 -13.81
N SER A 44 -19.47 -4.46 -14.64
CA SER A 44 -18.53 -5.20 -15.48
C SER A 44 -17.46 -5.97 -14.67
N TRP A 45 -17.08 -5.45 -13.50
CA TRP A 45 -16.08 -6.09 -12.63
C TRP A 45 -16.66 -7.22 -11.79
N VAL A 46 -17.94 -7.12 -11.42
CA VAL A 46 -18.60 -8.19 -10.64
C VAL A 46 -19.29 -9.24 -11.52
N GLU A 47 -19.46 -8.95 -12.83
CA GLU A 47 -20.10 -9.81 -13.84
C GLU A 47 -21.59 -10.03 -13.59
N ASP A 48 -21.99 -10.53 -12.41
CA ASP A 48 -23.36 -10.73 -12.00
C ASP A 48 -23.55 -10.56 -10.48
N THR A 49 -24.82 -10.53 -10.05
CA THR A 49 -25.19 -10.34 -8.64
C THR A 49 -24.69 -11.48 -7.74
N SER A 50 -24.67 -12.73 -8.23
CA SER A 50 -24.23 -13.88 -7.41
C SER A 50 -22.73 -13.78 -7.11
N ASN A 51 -21.93 -13.41 -8.12
CA ASN A 51 -20.50 -13.17 -7.96
C ASN A 51 -20.23 -11.94 -7.07
N ALA A 52 -21.00 -10.86 -7.25
CA ALA A 52 -20.90 -9.68 -6.38
C ALA A 52 -21.15 -10.02 -4.90
N ILE A 53 -22.15 -10.83 -4.60
CA ILE A 53 -22.43 -11.32 -3.22
C ILE A 53 -21.25 -12.14 -2.70
N LYS A 54 -20.66 -13.01 -3.53
CA LYS A 54 -19.48 -13.81 -3.15
C LYS A 54 -18.29 -12.93 -2.83
N ILE A 55 -18.01 -11.92 -3.68
CA ILE A 55 -16.92 -10.94 -3.48
C ILE A 55 -17.17 -10.18 -2.18
N TYR A 56 -18.39 -9.70 -1.93
CA TYR A 56 -18.70 -8.93 -0.72
C TYR A 56 -18.53 -9.79 0.55
N LYS A 57 -18.99 -11.05 0.54
CA LYS A 57 -18.76 -11.97 1.65
C LYS A 57 -17.27 -12.16 1.92
N GLN A 58 -16.47 -12.35 0.86
CA GLN A 58 -15.01 -12.47 1.00
C GLN A 58 -14.38 -11.18 1.55
N TYR A 59 -14.84 -10.02 1.09
CA TYR A 59 -14.39 -8.72 1.62
C TYR A 59 -14.67 -8.63 3.14
N LYS A 60 -15.87 -8.99 3.62
CA LYS A 60 -16.19 -9.00 5.06
C LYS A 60 -15.24 -9.91 5.86
N VAL A 61 -14.94 -11.10 5.34
CA VAL A 61 -13.94 -12.01 5.94
C VAL A 61 -12.55 -11.38 5.98
N ASN A 62 -12.14 -10.74 4.89
CA ASN A 62 -10.83 -10.08 4.79
C ASN A 62 -10.71 -8.91 5.78
N VAL A 63 -11.78 -8.12 5.97
CA VAL A 63 -11.83 -7.04 6.96
C VAL A 63 -11.61 -7.60 8.36
N MET A 64 -12.43 -8.57 8.79
CA MET A 64 -12.29 -9.18 10.11
C MET A 64 -10.91 -9.78 10.34
N ARG A 65 -10.36 -10.47 9.32
CA ARG A 65 -9.01 -11.05 9.38
C ARG A 65 -7.94 -9.96 9.53
N SER A 66 -8.05 -8.89 8.76
CA SER A 66 -7.10 -7.76 8.82
C SER A 66 -7.11 -7.10 10.18
N ASP A 67 -8.29 -6.87 10.75
CA ASP A 67 -8.42 -6.21 12.05
C ASP A 67 -7.89 -7.10 13.19
N SER A 68 -8.21 -8.39 13.18
CA SER A 68 -7.67 -9.35 14.15
C SER A 68 -6.13 -9.43 14.10
N LEU A 69 -5.55 -9.44 12.89
CA LEU A 69 -4.09 -9.46 12.73
C LEU A 69 -3.45 -8.14 13.16
N TRP A 70 -4.11 -7.01 12.87
CA TRP A 70 -3.66 -5.70 13.33
C TRP A 70 -3.65 -5.60 14.86
N GLU A 71 -4.72 -6.04 15.54
CA GLU A 71 -4.81 -6.07 17.00
C GLU A 71 -3.72 -6.97 17.62
N SER A 72 -3.52 -8.16 17.06
CA SER A 72 -2.44 -9.06 17.46
C SER A 72 -1.07 -8.41 17.33
N ASP A 73 -0.81 -7.73 16.21
CA ASP A 73 0.43 -6.99 16.00
C ASP A 73 0.61 -5.87 17.04
N GLN A 74 -0.46 -5.12 17.35
CA GLN A 74 -0.40 -4.06 18.37
C GLN A 74 -0.05 -4.60 19.77
N GLN A 75 -0.44 -5.84 20.08
CA GLN A 75 -0.08 -6.49 21.34
C GLN A 75 1.35 -7.03 21.33
N ARG A 76 1.76 -7.64 20.22
CA ARG A 76 3.01 -8.40 20.10
C ARG A 76 4.24 -7.55 19.79
N LEU A 77 4.11 -6.55 18.92
CA LEU A 77 5.23 -5.71 18.51
C LEU A 77 5.72 -4.85 19.66
N LYS A 78 7.04 -4.75 19.76
CA LYS A 78 7.74 -3.93 20.76
C LYS A 78 8.53 -2.82 20.05
N LYS A 79 8.99 -1.86 20.85
CA LYS A 79 9.95 -0.87 20.38
C LYS A 79 11.24 -1.56 19.94
N ILE A 80 11.85 -1.02 18.92
CA ILE A 80 13.20 -1.39 18.50
C ILE A 80 14.17 -0.65 19.40
N ASP A 81 14.94 -1.38 20.21
CA ASP A 81 15.81 -0.81 21.24
C ASP A 81 16.95 0.01 20.64
N ASP A 82 17.62 -0.54 19.62
CA ASP A 82 18.69 0.13 18.88
C ASP A 82 18.28 0.32 17.42
N PHE A 83 17.59 1.41 17.14
CA PHE A 83 17.16 1.73 15.79
C PHE A 83 18.35 2.15 14.90
N GLY A 84 19.35 2.79 15.48
CA GLY A 84 20.42 3.45 14.75
C GLY A 84 19.93 4.68 13.99
N TYR A 85 20.81 5.27 13.20
CA TYR A 85 20.48 6.41 12.33
C TYR A 85 21.39 6.44 11.10
N THR A 86 20.95 7.20 10.10
CA THR A 86 21.78 7.65 8.98
C THR A 86 21.96 9.17 9.04
N SER A 87 23.15 9.67 8.71
CA SER A 87 23.39 11.13 8.62
C SER A 87 22.97 11.67 7.25
N LYS A 88 22.95 10.81 6.23
CA LYS A 88 22.56 11.13 4.88
C LYS A 88 21.22 10.47 4.54
N PHE A 89 20.29 11.26 4.01
CA PHE A 89 19.09 10.76 3.34
C PHE A 89 18.91 11.50 2.04
N GLU A 90 18.93 10.77 0.96
CA GLU A 90 18.62 11.27 -0.38
C GLU A 90 17.58 10.36 -1.03
N LEU A 91 16.56 10.94 -1.62
CA LEU A 91 15.54 10.25 -2.38
C LEU A 91 15.36 10.94 -3.73
N ILE A 92 15.37 10.16 -4.82
CA ILE A 92 15.00 10.64 -6.15
C ILE A 92 13.92 9.74 -6.73
N PRO A 93 12.76 10.29 -7.13
CA PRO A 93 11.78 9.54 -7.90
C PRO A 93 12.32 9.18 -9.28
N LEU A 94 12.28 7.89 -9.60
CA LEU A 94 12.66 7.32 -10.91
C LEU A 94 11.43 7.03 -11.76
N VAL A 95 10.31 6.68 -11.13
CA VAL A 95 9.01 6.52 -11.76
C VAL A 95 7.99 7.26 -10.90
N GLU A 96 7.26 8.18 -11.50
CA GLU A 96 6.22 9.01 -10.88
C GLU A 96 5.49 9.77 -12.01
N ASN A 97 4.30 10.29 -11.74
CA ASN A 97 3.51 11.02 -12.73
C ASN A 97 3.94 12.47 -12.97
N LEU A 98 4.71 13.07 -12.05
CA LEU A 98 5.21 14.43 -12.19
C LEU A 98 6.64 14.46 -12.71
N TYR A 99 6.89 15.37 -13.66
CA TYR A 99 8.25 15.69 -14.08
C TYR A 99 8.90 16.75 -13.17
N GLY A 100 10.17 16.52 -12.86
CA GLY A 100 11.13 17.55 -12.44
C GLY A 100 12.09 17.85 -13.59
N ASP A 101 12.97 16.91 -13.90
CA ASP A 101 13.87 16.99 -15.05
C ASP A 101 13.25 16.25 -16.26
N THR A 102 12.87 16.99 -17.30
CA THR A 102 12.25 16.44 -18.52
C THR A 102 13.18 15.56 -19.36
N THR A 103 14.45 15.48 -19.01
CA THR A 103 15.40 14.55 -19.65
C THR A 103 15.26 13.13 -19.13
N PHE A 104 14.60 12.93 -17.99
CA PHE A 104 14.13 11.62 -17.52
C PHE A 104 12.83 11.22 -18.21
N ARG A 105 12.45 9.97 -18.09
CA ARG A 105 11.18 9.47 -18.56
C ARG A 105 10.24 9.22 -17.40
N LYS A 106 8.96 9.53 -17.54
CA LYS A 106 7.94 9.21 -16.56
C LYS A 106 7.12 8.00 -17.01
N ALA A 107 6.61 7.27 -16.07
CA ALA A 107 5.60 6.23 -16.26
C ALA A 107 4.64 6.26 -15.08
N GLU A 108 3.57 5.51 -15.17
CA GLU A 108 2.67 5.29 -14.05
C GLU A 108 3.33 4.44 -12.96
N GLY A 109 2.77 4.52 -11.74
CA GLY A 109 3.29 3.82 -10.59
C GLY A 109 4.42 4.56 -9.90
N VAL A 110 5.14 3.83 -9.06
CA VAL A 110 6.19 4.40 -8.21
C VAL A 110 7.49 3.60 -8.33
N SER A 111 8.59 4.33 -8.46
CA SER A 111 9.93 3.82 -8.11
C SER A 111 10.78 4.95 -7.59
N TYR A 112 11.42 4.75 -6.43
CA TYR A 112 12.33 5.70 -5.80
C TYR A 112 13.69 5.07 -5.58
N LEU A 113 14.76 5.80 -5.92
CA LEU A 113 16.11 5.47 -5.44
C LEU A 113 16.34 6.20 -4.13
N ILE A 114 16.72 5.46 -3.09
CA ILE A 114 16.98 5.99 -1.77
C ILE A 114 18.43 5.69 -1.42
N GLN A 115 19.18 6.74 -1.02
CA GLN A 115 20.57 6.62 -0.59
C GLN A 115 20.71 7.09 0.85
N THR A 116 21.40 6.28 1.64
CA THR A 116 21.78 6.56 3.02
C THR A 116 23.31 6.42 3.17
N ASP A 117 23.86 6.65 4.36
CA ASP A 117 25.29 6.41 4.61
C ASP A 117 25.71 4.97 4.29
N ASN A 118 24.79 4.00 4.49
CA ASN A 118 25.11 2.58 4.53
C ASN A 118 24.34 1.73 3.52
N SER A 119 23.48 2.33 2.68
CA SER A 119 22.72 1.57 1.71
C SER A 119 22.17 2.41 0.56
N THR A 120 22.10 1.77 -0.60
CA THR A 120 21.41 2.24 -1.80
C THR A 120 20.24 1.29 -2.06
N ILE A 121 19.02 1.78 -1.93
CA ILE A 121 17.79 0.98 -1.98
C ILE A 121 16.95 1.43 -3.16
N LEU A 122 16.51 0.49 -3.98
CA LEU A 122 15.47 0.71 -4.97
C LEU A 122 14.12 0.35 -4.34
N PHE A 123 13.27 1.34 -4.13
CA PHE A 123 11.92 1.19 -3.61
C PHE A 123 10.94 1.12 -4.78
N ASP A 124 10.25 0.01 -4.94
CA ASP A 124 9.35 -0.33 -6.03
C ASP A 124 9.98 -0.21 -7.44
N THR A 125 9.26 -0.64 -8.47
CA THR A 125 9.80 -0.71 -9.83
C THR A 125 8.91 -0.03 -10.88
N GLY A 126 7.81 0.60 -10.45
CA GLY A 126 6.86 1.25 -11.35
C GLY A 126 6.13 0.29 -12.28
N ILE A 127 5.52 0.83 -13.31
CA ILE A 127 4.96 0.08 -14.43
C ILE A 127 5.81 0.36 -15.68
N ASP A 128 6.00 -0.65 -16.50
CA ASP A 128 6.70 -0.54 -17.77
C ASP A 128 5.74 -0.91 -18.91
N ASP A 129 5.14 0.12 -19.50
CA ASP A 129 4.22 -0.01 -20.61
C ASP A 129 4.92 0.07 -21.97
N ASP A 130 6.20 0.45 -21.99
CA ASP A 130 6.99 0.51 -23.22
C ASP A 130 7.62 -0.86 -23.52
N SER A 131 7.10 -1.55 -24.55
CA SER A 131 7.65 -2.83 -25.00
C SER A 131 9.07 -2.71 -25.58
N THR A 132 9.54 -1.50 -25.84
CA THR A 132 10.83 -1.24 -26.49
C THR A 132 11.92 -0.84 -25.51
N MET A 133 11.55 -0.32 -24.32
CA MET A 133 12.49 0.18 -23.33
C MET A 133 11.92 0.19 -21.91
N CYS A 134 12.63 -0.42 -20.97
CA CYS A 134 12.33 -0.30 -19.55
C CYS A 134 12.62 1.12 -19.07
N ILE A 135 11.56 1.87 -18.70
CA ILE A 135 11.66 3.27 -18.25
C ILE A 135 12.51 3.39 -16.99
N LEU A 136 12.30 2.52 -16.02
CA LEU A 136 13.11 2.46 -14.82
C LEU A 136 14.60 2.26 -15.16
N ARG A 137 14.90 1.33 -16.07
CA ARG A 137 16.28 1.09 -16.50
C ARG A 137 16.89 2.32 -17.17
N TYR A 138 16.15 2.98 -18.08
CA TYR A 138 16.59 4.21 -18.72
C TYR A 138 16.95 5.29 -17.69
N ASN A 139 16.11 5.47 -16.66
CA ASN A 139 16.33 6.49 -15.63
C ASN A 139 17.49 6.13 -14.70
N LEU A 140 17.70 4.87 -14.36
CA LEU A 140 18.88 4.40 -13.62
C LEU A 140 20.17 4.61 -14.41
N ASP A 141 20.20 4.24 -15.70
CA ASP A 141 21.36 4.42 -16.57
C ASP A 141 21.73 5.90 -16.71
N LYS A 142 20.71 6.77 -16.82
CA LYS A 142 20.91 8.22 -16.87
C LYS A 142 21.56 8.78 -15.61
N LEU A 143 21.28 8.22 -14.46
CA LEU A 143 21.94 8.57 -13.19
C LEU A 143 23.32 7.91 -13.04
N GLY A 144 23.71 7.03 -13.97
CA GLY A 144 24.92 6.22 -13.85
C GLY A 144 24.84 5.19 -12.73
N ILE A 145 23.62 4.80 -12.33
CA ILE A 145 23.42 3.79 -11.29
C ILE A 145 23.52 2.39 -11.87
N ASP A 146 24.54 1.69 -11.47
CA ASP A 146 24.70 0.27 -11.74
C ASP A 146 23.83 -0.54 -10.78
N ILE A 147 22.89 -1.31 -11.30
CA ILE A 147 21.98 -2.18 -10.52
C ILE A 147 22.76 -3.12 -9.61
N SER A 148 23.95 -3.58 -10.02
CA SER A 148 24.80 -4.45 -9.21
C SER A 148 25.34 -3.77 -7.92
N LYS A 149 25.18 -2.47 -7.81
CA LYS A 149 25.59 -1.66 -6.64
C LYS A 149 24.44 -1.39 -5.68
N LEU A 150 23.22 -1.84 -6.00
CA LEU A 150 22.11 -1.78 -5.06
C LEU A 150 22.34 -2.76 -3.90
N ASP A 151 22.13 -2.29 -2.69
CA ASP A 151 22.14 -3.14 -1.50
C ASP A 151 20.82 -3.88 -1.32
N ALA A 152 19.74 -3.26 -1.76
CA ALA A 152 18.41 -3.85 -1.67
C ALA A 152 17.47 -3.36 -2.77
N VAL A 153 16.53 -4.23 -3.14
CA VAL A 153 15.27 -3.88 -3.79
C VAL A 153 14.16 -4.12 -2.79
N PHE A 154 13.26 -3.16 -2.67
CA PHE A 154 12.16 -3.21 -1.73
C PHE A 154 10.84 -3.06 -2.48
N ILE A 155 9.97 -4.05 -2.40
CA ILE A 155 8.63 -4.01 -3.00
C ILE A 155 7.61 -3.74 -1.90
N SER A 156 6.89 -2.63 -2.03
CA SER A 156 5.90 -2.20 -1.05
C SER A 156 4.68 -3.12 -1.01
N HIS A 157 4.13 -3.46 -2.17
CA HIS A 157 2.98 -4.34 -2.32
C HIS A 157 2.90 -4.94 -3.74
N ASN A 158 1.85 -5.71 -4.00
CA ASN A 158 1.77 -6.56 -5.20
C ASN A 158 0.87 -6.00 -6.33
N HIS A 159 0.64 -4.69 -6.39
CA HIS A 159 -0.01 -4.08 -7.57
C HIS A 159 0.99 -3.93 -8.72
N GLY A 160 0.49 -3.97 -9.95
CA GLY A 160 1.31 -4.01 -11.16
C GLY A 160 2.19 -2.78 -11.34
N ASP A 161 1.71 -1.63 -10.95
CA ASP A 161 2.37 -0.34 -10.99
C ASP A 161 3.49 -0.13 -9.95
N HIS A 162 3.75 -1.15 -9.12
CA HIS A 162 4.85 -1.22 -8.15
C HIS A 162 5.84 -2.36 -8.42
N GLN A 163 5.48 -3.31 -9.28
CA GLN A 163 6.29 -4.49 -9.57
C GLN A 163 6.41 -4.79 -11.07
N ASN A 164 6.48 -3.73 -11.87
CA ASN A 164 6.70 -3.79 -13.29
C ASN A 164 5.63 -4.60 -14.04
N ASN A 165 4.38 -4.19 -13.94
CA ASN A 165 3.23 -4.70 -14.69
C ASN A 165 3.10 -6.24 -14.68
N TRP A 166 3.25 -6.86 -13.51
CA TRP A 166 3.13 -8.32 -13.32
C TRP A 166 4.20 -9.18 -14.02
N LYS A 167 5.10 -8.60 -14.83
CA LYS A 167 6.21 -9.33 -15.44
C LYS A 167 7.04 -10.07 -14.40
N TRP A 168 7.33 -9.41 -13.30
CA TRP A 168 8.01 -10.01 -12.17
C TRP A 168 7.33 -11.31 -11.70
N ILE A 169 6.02 -11.29 -11.49
CA ILE A 169 5.27 -12.47 -11.03
C ILE A 169 5.22 -13.54 -12.12
N ASN A 170 4.95 -13.15 -13.37
CA ASN A 170 4.77 -14.06 -14.47
C ASN A 170 6.08 -14.72 -14.91
N ASP A 171 7.14 -13.93 -15.06
CA ASP A 171 8.44 -14.41 -15.55
C ASP A 171 9.33 -14.88 -14.40
N LYS A 172 8.92 -14.61 -13.15
CA LYS A 172 9.65 -14.94 -11.92
C LYS A 172 11.07 -14.40 -11.89
N THR A 173 11.26 -13.25 -12.51
CA THR A 173 12.53 -12.57 -12.65
C THR A 173 12.38 -11.07 -12.40
N PHE A 174 13.48 -10.42 -12.05
CA PHE A 174 13.51 -8.97 -11.86
C PHE A 174 13.78 -8.28 -13.20
N VAL A 175 12.89 -7.42 -13.64
CA VAL A 175 12.82 -6.97 -15.04
C VAL A 175 13.89 -5.94 -15.44
N THR A 176 14.59 -5.35 -14.47
CA THR A 176 15.57 -4.30 -14.77
C THR A 176 16.92 -4.82 -15.29
N THR A 177 17.12 -6.14 -15.30
CA THR A 177 18.35 -6.77 -15.81
C THR A 177 18.08 -8.17 -16.35
N GLU A 178 18.72 -8.51 -17.47
CA GLU A 178 18.74 -9.87 -18.00
C GLU A 178 19.77 -10.77 -17.31
N ASN A 179 20.63 -10.20 -16.48
CA ASN A 179 21.67 -10.95 -15.79
C ASN A 179 21.21 -11.40 -14.40
N GLU A 180 20.67 -12.61 -14.30
CA GLU A 180 20.18 -13.21 -13.06
C GLU A 180 21.28 -13.32 -11.96
N ASN A 181 22.57 -13.38 -12.33
CA ASN A 181 23.65 -13.46 -11.35
C ASN A 181 23.81 -12.18 -10.52
N ILE A 182 23.49 -11.01 -11.11
CA ILE A 182 23.51 -9.72 -10.39
C ILE A 182 22.48 -9.75 -9.27
N LEU A 183 21.31 -10.32 -9.52
CA LEU A 183 20.20 -10.34 -8.56
C LEU A 183 20.47 -11.26 -7.36
N GLN A 184 21.35 -12.26 -7.49
CA GLN A 184 21.68 -13.14 -6.38
C GLN A 184 22.49 -12.46 -5.27
N SER A 185 23.14 -11.32 -5.57
CA SER A 185 23.88 -10.53 -4.60
C SER A 185 23.04 -9.44 -3.91
N ILE A 186 21.85 -9.14 -4.42
CA ILE A 186 20.96 -8.08 -3.94
C ILE A 186 19.87 -8.70 -3.05
N LYS A 187 19.62 -8.08 -1.89
CA LYS A 187 18.50 -8.49 -1.02
C LYS A 187 17.20 -7.94 -1.58
N ILE A 188 16.23 -8.79 -1.85
CA ILE A 188 14.92 -8.39 -2.37
C ILE A 188 13.87 -8.59 -1.31
N TYR A 189 13.34 -7.49 -0.77
CA TYR A 189 12.29 -7.48 0.23
C TYR A 189 10.93 -7.50 -0.45
N VAL A 190 10.11 -8.50 -0.13
CA VAL A 190 8.81 -8.71 -0.78
C VAL A 190 7.66 -8.69 0.23
N PRO A 191 6.46 -8.23 -0.17
CA PRO A 191 5.29 -8.18 0.70
C PRO A 191 4.63 -9.56 0.90
N ARG A 192 5.05 -10.59 0.14
CA ARG A 192 4.48 -11.94 0.12
C ARG A 192 5.57 -12.97 -0.07
N ASN A 193 5.39 -14.16 0.51
CA ASN A 193 6.34 -15.27 0.41
C ASN A 193 5.95 -16.35 -0.63
N ASP A 194 4.80 -16.19 -1.29
CA ASP A 194 4.24 -17.17 -2.24
C ASP A 194 4.57 -16.85 -3.72
N LEU A 195 5.45 -15.87 -3.96
CA LEU A 195 5.79 -15.44 -5.32
C LEU A 195 6.66 -16.45 -6.08
N ASN A 196 7.29 -17.41 -5.38
CA ASN A 196 8.17 -18.43 -5.97
C ASN A 196 9.18 -17.85 -6.98
N LEU A 197 9.77 -16.71 -6.65
CA LEU A 197 10.78 -16.07 -7.48
C LEU A 197 12.03 -16.96 -7.54
N LYS A 198 12.73 -16.95 -8.68
CA LYS A 198 13.99 -17.70 -8.86
C LYS A 198 15.17 -17.10 -8.11
N ILE A 199 14.97 -15.96 -7.47
CA ILE A 199 15.97 -15.17 -6.74
C ILE A 199 15.66 -15.17 -5.25
N PRO A 200 16.66 -15.09 -4.36
CA PRO A 200 16.44 -15.03 -2.93
C PRO A 200 15.63 -13.80 -2.52
N THR A 201 14.57 -14.01 -1.75
CA THR A 201 13.71 -12.93 -1.24
C THR A 201 13.67 -12.94 0.27
N VAL A 202 13.44 -11.76 0.85
CA VAL A 202 13.21 -11.57 2.28
C VAL A 202 11.74 -11.19 2.48
N PHE A 203 11.02 -12.03 3.21
CA PHE A 203 9.65 -11.77 3.65
C PHE A 203 9.60 -11.77 5.17
N SER A 204 8.92 -10.80 5.75
CA SER A 204 8.65 -10.80 7.20
C SER A 204 7.36 -10.04 7.51
N ASN A 205 6.53 -10.63 8.37
CA ASN A 205 5.39 -9.90 8.93
C ASN A 205 5.83 -8.79 9.89
N ASP A 206 7.01 -8.93 10.49
CA ASP A 206 7.57 -8.01 11.47
C ASP A 206 8.53 -7.03 10.81
N PRO A 207 8.77 -5.88 11.44
CA PRO A 207 9.83 -4.97 11.02
C PRO A 207 11.19 -5.66 10.94
N VAL A 208 11.91 -5.42 9.85
CA VAL A 208 13.25 -5.98 9.59
C VAL A 208 14.22 -4.86 9.33
N LYS A 209 15.43 -4.95 9.92
CA LYS A 209 16.54 -4.03 9.64
C LYS A 209 17.11 -4.32 8.25
N LEU A 210 17.13 -3.29 7.38
CA LEU A 210 17.78 -3.35 6.08
C LEU A 210 19.26 -2.94 6.22
N SER A 211 19.46 -1.79 6.85
CA SER A 211 20.78 -1.21 7.16
C SER A 211 20.68 -0.37 8.44
N GLU A 212 21.79 0.27 8.83
CA GLU A 212 21.79 1.15 10.00
C GLU A 212 20.78 2.29 9.80
N GLY A 213 19.88 2.47 10.77
CA GLY A 213 18.80 3.47 10.70
C GLY A 213 17.68 3.18 9.70
N VAL A 214 17.67 2.04 9.01
CA VAL A 214 16.67 1.70 7.99
C VAL A 214 15.97 0.39 8.31
N TYR A 215 14.64 0.44 8.43
CA TYR A 215 13.78 -0.70 8.73
C TYR A 215 12.57 -0.75 7.80
N THR A 216 11.98 -1.96 7.67
CA THR A 216 10.61 -2.09 7.13
C THR A 216 9.58 -1.78 8.21
N THR A 217 8.36 -1.44 7.84
CA THR A 217 7.21 -1.40 8.75
C THR A 217 6.79 -2.80 9.22
N GLY A 218 7.28 -3.88 8.56
CA GLY A 218 6.59 -5.14 8.52
C GLY A 218 5.27 -5.02 7.75
N ILE A 219 4.59 -6.15 7.58
CA ILE A 219 3.36 -6.19 6.78
C ILE A 219 2.18 -5.59 7.54
N ILE A 220 1.45 -4.70 6.88
CA ILE A 220 0.15 -4.19 7.27
C ILE A 220 -0.85 -4.60 6.20
N ARG A 221 -1.96 -5.21 6.60
CA ARG A 221 -2.93 -5.76 5.66
C ARG A 221 -4.00 -4.73 5.32
N ALA A 222 -4.35 -4.68 4.03
CA ALA A 222 -5.30 -3.72 3.46
C ALA A 222 -6.41 -4.47 2.71
N PRO A 223 -7.58 -4.71 3.35
CA PRO A 223 -8.72 -5.31 2.68
C PRO A 223 -9.43 -4.26 1.82
N MET A 224 -9.52 -4.53 0.53
CA MET A 224 -10.27 -3.77 -0.45
C MET A 224 -11.37 -4.65 -1.03
N PHE A 225 -12.41 -4.07 -1.62
CA PHE A 225 -13.58 -4.84 -2.06
C PHE A 225 -13.19 -5.97 -3.03
N PHE A 226 -12.36 -5.68 -4.02
CA PHE A 226 -11.92 -6.64 -5.04
C PHE A 226 -10.61 -7.35 -4.72
N SER A 227 -9.88 -6.92 -3.70
CA SER A 227 -8.53 -7.44 -3.43
C SER A 227 -8.20 -7.43 -1.95
N PHE A 228 -7.06 -8.06 -1.64
CA PHE A 228 -6.48 -8.06 -0.31
C PHE A 228 -4.97 -7.83 -0.44
N SER A 229 -4.52 -6.63 -0.12
CA SER A 229 -3.11 -6.30 -0.17
C SER A 229 -2.40 -6.61 1.14
N GLN A 230 -1.17 -7.06 1.01
CA GLN A 230 -0.16 -7.07 2.06
C GLN A 230 0.84 -5.99 1.70
N GLU A 231 0.92 -4.95 2.51
CA GLU A 231 1.70 -3.78 2.19
C GLU A 231 2.69 -3.44 3.30
N GLN A 232 3.86 -3.00 2.92
CA GLN A 232 4.94 -2.57 3.80
C GLN A 232 5.52 -1.24 3.29
N GLY A 233 6.10 -0.48 4.21
CA GLY A 233 6.84 0.75 3.90
C GLY A 233 8.25 0.72 4.47
N LEU A 234 9.06 1.69 4.13
CA LEU A 234 10.36 1.93 4.77
C LEU A 234 10.24 2.98 5.85
N ILE A 235 11.05 2.82 6.90
CA ILE A 235 11.21 3.74 8.02
C ILE A 235 12.70 4.04 8.13
N ILE A 236 13.06 5.31 7.96
CA ILE A 236 14.45 5.75 7.92
C ILE A 236 14.67 6.80 9.01
N ASN A 237 15.50 6.50 9.99
CA ASN A 237 15.86 7.44 11.05
C ASN A 237 17.01 8.33 10.59
N VAL A 238 16.71 9.59 10.29
CA VAL A 238 17.69 10.60 9.90
C VAL A 238 18.18 11.32 11.14
N LYS A 239 19.50 11.38 11.32
CA LYS A 239 20.16 12.00 12.49
C LYS A 239 19.64 13.42 12.71
N ASP A 240 19.38 13.76 13.97
CA ASP A 240 18.90 15.08 14.41
C ASP A 240 17.59 15.58 13.78
N LYS A 241 16.96 14.76 12.89
CA LYS A 241 15.65 15.04 12.28
C LYS A 241 14.56 14.13 12.89
N GLY A 242 14.73 12.83 12.75
CA GLY A 242 13.77 11.82 13.13
C GLY A 242 13.42 10.87 11.98
N ILE A 243 12.28 10.22 12.07
CA ILE A 243 11.87 9.19 11.11
C ILE A 243 11.24 9.80 9.86
N VAL A 244 11.76 9.42 8.68
CA VAL A 244 11.09 9.57 7.39
C VAL A 244 10.47 8.23 7.01
N ILE A 245 9.18 8.24 6.72
CA ILE A 245 8.41 7.08 6.25
C ILE A 245 8.25 7.17 4.75
N ILE A 246 8.51 6.06 4.04
CA ILE A 246 8.26 5.93 2.59
C ILE A 246 7.15 4.89 2.40
N SER A 247 6.08 5.28 1.70
CA SER A 247 4.91 4.45 1.38
C SER A 247 4.79 4.23 -0.12
N GLY A 248 4.29 3.05 -0.53
CA GLY A 248 3.94 2.76 -1.93
C GLY A 248 2.63 3.43 -2.34
N CYS A 249 1.49 2.71 -2.19
CA CYS A 249 0.15 3.27 -2.38
C CYS A 249 -0.54 3.69 -1.07
N GLY A 250 -0.15 3.13 0.07
CA GLY A 250 -0.79 3.47 1.33
C GLY A 250 -2.19 2.88 1.52
N HIS A 251 -2.53 1.76 0.83
CA HIS A 251 -3.80 1.04 1.03
C HIS A 251 -4.00 0.59 2.47
N GLN A 252 -2.91 0.37 3.22
CA GLN A 252 -2.95 0.08 4.66
C GLN A 252 -3.46 1.24 5.52
N THR A 253 -3.74 2.38 4.91
CA THR A 253 -4.16 3.66 5.46
C THR A 253 -3.08 4.43 6.23
N VAL A 254 -3.10 5.75 6.09
CA VAL A 254 -2.14 6.63 6.77
C VAL A 254 -2.18 6.47 8.29
N GLU A 255 -3.35 6.18 8.87
CA GLU A 255 -3.49 5.91 10.30
C GLU A 255 -2.65 4.72 10.74
N LYS A 256 -2.80 3.58 10.05
CA LYS A 256 -2.07 2.35 10.40
C LYS A 256 -0.57 2.50 10.15
N ILE A 257 -0.16 3.24 9.10
CA ILE A 257 1.25 3.55 8.83
C ILE A 257 1.86 4.33 10.00
N LEU A 258 1.23 5.44 10.40
CA LEU A 258 1.72 6.28 11.48
C LEU A 258 1.73 5.55 12.82
N LEU A 259 0.64 4.84 13.15
CA LEU A 259 0.54 4.04 14.37
C LEU A 259 1.56 2.89 14.43
N ARG A 260 1.86 2.25 13.28
CA ARG A 260 2.90 1.23 13.22
C ARG A 260 4.28 1.82 13.52
N CYS A 261 4.61 2.96 12.94
CA CYS A 261 5.86 3.67 13.23
C CYS A 261 5.96 4.04 14.71
N GLU A 262 4.91 4.63 15.27
CA GLU A 262 4.82 4.99 16.71
C GLU A 262 4.85 3.76 17.63
N LYS A 263 4.37 2.60 17.17
CA LYS A 263 4.41 1.35 17.91
C LYS A 263 5.82 0.80 18.08
N ILE A 264 6.63 0.88 17.00
CA ILE A 264 7.95 0.24 16.96
C ILE A 264 9.11 1.19 17.24
N SER A 265 8.85 2.51 17.33
CA SER A 265 9.88 3.51 17.64
C SER A 265 9.36 4.59 18.58
N ASN A 266 10.26 5.16 19.40
CA ASN A 266 10.01 6.38 20.17
C ASN A 266 10.55 7.64 19.47
N ILE A 267 11.22 7.47 18.34
CA ILE A 267 11.79 8.57 17.57
C ILE A 267 10.64 9.32 16.89
N PRO A 268 10.59 10.65 16.98
CA PRO A 268 9.54 11.45 16.32
C PRO A 268 9.50 11.21 14.81
N ILE A 269 8.30 11.22 14.25
CA ILE A 269 8.14 11.16 12.79
C ILE A 269 8.42 12.55 12.24
N TYR A 270 9.45 12.65 11.39
CA TYR A 270 9.88 13.87 10.73
C TYR A 270 9.19 14.05 9.38
N GLY A 271 9.05 12.96 8.61
CA GLY A 271 8.50 13.03 7.27
C GLY A 271 7.67 11.82 6.87
N LEU A 272 6.82 12.05 5.84
CA LEU A 272 6.01 11.03 5.17
C LEU A 272 5.99 11.33 3.68
N LEU A 273 6.53 10.43 2.86
CA LEU A 273 6.65 10.54 1.42
C LEU A 273 6.03 9.32 0.73
N GLY A 274 5.40 9.53 -0.42
CA GLY A 274 4.86 8.46 -1.27
C GLY A 274 3.34 8.47 -1.39
N GLY A 275 2.77 7.32 -1.82
CA GLY A 275 1.34 7.18 -2.04
C GLY A 275 0.56 6.96 -0.75
N LEU A 276 -0.66 7.51 -0.74
CA LEU A 276 -1.62 7.37 0.36
C LEU A 276 -3.02 7.00 -0.13
N HIS A 277 -3.18 6.80 -1.42
CA HIS A 277 -4.38 6.40 -2.13
C HIS A 277 -5.60 7.28 -1.83
N PHE A 278 -5.55 8.52 -2.30
CA PHE A 278 -6.60 9.52 -2.12
C PHE A 278 -7.31 9.90 -3.43
N PRO A 279 -8.02 8.98 -4.08
CA PRO A 279 -8.76 9.25 -5.30
C PRO A 279 -10.11 9.92 -4.96
N VAL A 280 -10.16 11.24 -4.93
CA VAL A 280 -11.42 11.99 -4.71
C VAL A 280 -12.38 11.72 -5.86
N ASP A 281 -13.60 11.35 -5.52
CA ASP A 281 -14.65 11.02 -6.48
C ASP A 281 -14.93 12.18 -7.45
N GLY A 282 -15.01 11.86 -8.76
CA GLY A 282 -15.16 12.84 -9.83
C GLY A 282 -13.89 13.56 -10.27
N ASP A 283 -12.76 13.34 -9.58
CA ASP A 283 -11.46 13.96 -9.85
C ASP A 283 -10.34 12.92 -10.09
N SER A 284 -10.70 11.67 -10.11
CA SER A 284 -9.82 10.51 -10.37
C SER A 284 -10.54 9.50 -11.26
N GLU A 285 -9.76 8.57 -11.83
CA GLU A 285 -10.33 7.42 -12.51
C GLU A 285 -11.21 6.62 -11.54
N LYS A 286 -12.43 6.31 -11.96
CA LYS A 286 -13.47 5.72 -11.10
C LYS A 286 -13.02 4.42 -10.41
N TYR A 287 -12.26 3.58 -11.13
CA TYR A 287 -11.77 2.31 -10.60
C TYR A 287 -10.83 2.48 -9.40
N MET A 288 -10.15 3.63 -9.28
CA MET A 288 -9.26 3.91 -8.15
C MET A 288 -10.03 3.88 -6.82
N GLY A 289 -11.30 4.31 -6.82
CA GLY A 289 -12.17 4.25 -5.64
C GLY A 289 -12.46 2.83 -5.16
N TYR A 290 -12.32 1.81 -6.03
CA TYR A 290 -12.54 0.40 -5.66
C TYR A 290 -11.42 -0.17 -4.78
N TYR A 291 -10.29 0.50 -4.72
CA TYR A 291 -9.12 0.12 -3.93
C TYR A 291 -8.99 0.87 -2.59
N ILE A 292 -10.04 1.57 -2.17
CA ILE A 292 -10.06 2.26 -0.87
C ILE A 292 -10.27 1.25 0.26
N THR A 293 -9.34 1.21 1.20
CA THR A 293 -9.49 0.42 2.42
C THR A 293 -10.56 1.02 3.34
N GLY A 294 -11.47 0.17 3.80
CA GLY A 294 -12.55 0.57 4.70
C GLY A 294 -13.71 1.30 4.03
N LYS A 295 -13.75 1.35 2.70
CA LYS A 295 -14.89 1.85 1.92
C LYS A 295 -15.39 0.79 0.95
N LEU A 296 -16.69 0.85 0.66
CA LEU A 296 -17.32 0.05 -0.39
C LEU A 296 -17.25 0.82 -1.72
N PRO A 297 -17.20 0.15 -2.88
CA PRO A 297 -17.02 0.79 -4.19
C PRO A 297 -18.06 1.88 -4.53
N TRP A 298 -19.26 1.77 -3.97
CA TRP A 298 -20.34 2.74 -4.16
C TRP A 298 -20.36 3.89 -3.13
N VAL A 299 -19.39 3.93 -2.23
CA VAL A 299 -19.26 5.00 -1.24
C VAL A 299 -18.17 5.97 -1.71
N PRO A 300 -18.51 7.18 -2.13
CA PRO A 300 -17.52 8.11 -2.69
C PRO A 300 -16.43 8.45 -1.68
N PHE A 301 -15.21 8.58 -2.18
CA PHE A 301 -14.11 9.15 -1.40
C PHE A 301 -14.08 10.67 -1.64
N THR A 302 -14.15 11.44 -0.59
CA THR A 302 -14.42 12.87 -0.69
C THR A 302 -13.24 13.71 -0.17
N LEU A 303 -13.20 14.99 -0.53
CA LEU A 303 -12.24 15.95 0.05
C LEU A 303 -12.34 16.01 1.58
N ASN A 304 -13.53 15.78 2.17
CA ASN A 304 -13.67 15.71 3.62
C ASN A 304 -12.93 14.51 4.22
N ASP A 305 -12.87 13.38 3.50
CA ASP A 305 -12.08 12.22 3.92
C ASP A 305 -10.58 12.55 3.87
N VAL A 306 -10.11 13.21 2.80
CA VAL A 306 -8.73 13.73 2.70
C VAL A 306 -8.41 14.65 3.88
N ASN A 307 -9.27 15.63 4.17
CA ASN A 307 -9.06 16.57 5.26
C ASN A 307 -8.98 15.91 6.64
N LYS A 308 -9.76 14.85 6.87
CA LYS A 308 -9.61 14.04 8.10
C LYS A 308 -8.22 13.41 8.20
N LYS A 309 -7.69 12.87 7.10
CA LYS A 309 -6.34 12.26 7.06
C LYS A 309 -5.24 13.31 7.23
N ILE A 310 -5.37 14.46 6.57
CA ILE A 310 -4.51 15.62 6.79
C ILE A 310 -4.48 16.01 8.27
N GLY A 311 -5.64 16.05 8.93
CA GLY A 311 -5.75 16.35 10.36
C GLY A 311 -4.95 15.37 11.26
N LEU A 312 -4.86 14.10 10.89
CA LEU A 312 -4.05 13.11 11.61
C LEU A 312 -2.54 13.34 11.43
N ILE A 313 -2.12 13.71 10.20
CA ILE A 313 -0.72 14.02 9.90
C ILE A 313 -0.30 15.31 10.63
N LYS A 314 -1.12 16.35 10.59
CA LYS A 314 -0.85 17.65 11.27
C LYS A 314 -0.61 17.50 12.77
N LYS A 315 -1.35 16.62 13.45
CA LYS A 315 -1.16 16.37 14.90
C LYS A 315 0.25 15.90 15.25
N ARG A 316 1.03 15.40 14.29
CA ARG A 316 2.39 14.90 14.48
C ARG A 316 3.46 15.92 14.11
N ASN A 317 3.06 17.10 13.61
CA ASN A 317 3.95 18.22 13.29
C ASN A 317 5.12 17.83 12.37
N LEU A 318 4.82 17.04 11.32
CA LEU A 318 5.80 16.62 10.34
C LEU A 318 6.45 17.84 9.67
N LYS A 319 7.71 17.70 9.29
CA LYS A 319 8.53 18.74 8.64
C LYS A 319 8.81 18.45 7.17
N LEU A 320 8.40 17.27 6.71
CA LEU A 320 8.51 16.85 5.31
C LEU A 320 7.28 16.00 4.95
N VAL A 321 6.50 16.45 4.01
CA VAL A 321 5.32 15.73 3.51
C VAL A 321 5.33 15.76 1.99
N GLY A 322 5.24 14.59 1.35
CA GLY A 322 5.15 14.48 -0.11
C GLY A 322 4.14 13.43 -0.49
N LEU A 323 3.09 13.84 -1.22
CA LEU A 323 2.04 12.94 -1.70
C LEU A 323 2.30 12.56 -3.16
N SER A 324 2.38 11.27 -3.44
CA SER A 324 2.49 10.77 -4.81
C SER A 324 1.22 11.05 -5.61
N THR A 325 1.40 11.37 -6.87
CA THR A 325 0.29 11.69 -7.77
C THR A 325 -0.19 10.50 -8.62
N HIS A 326 0.47 9.35 -8.50
CA HIS A 326 0.05 8.15 -9.24
C HIS A 326 -1.28 7.58 -8.71
N ASP A 327 -1.57 7.74 -7.41
CA ASP A 327 -2.73 7.16 -6.72
C ASP A 327 -3.65 8.20 -6.06
N SER A 328 -3.28 9.47 -6.11
CA SER A 328 -3.99 10.56 -5.43
C SER A 328 -4.42 11.64 -6.42
N SER A 329 -5.67 12.06 -6.30
CA SER A 329 -6.29 13.04 -7.18
C SER A 329 -5.66 14.44 -7.07
N PRO A 330 -5.76 15.29 -8.12
CA PRO A 330 -5.34 16.68 -8.07
C PRO A 330 -5.92 17.45 -6.87
N THR A 331 -7.20 17.26 -6.57
CA THR A 331 -7.86 17.89 -5.40
C THR A 331 -7.21 17.47 -4.08
N ALA A 332 -6.84 16.19 -3.92
CA ALA A 332 -6.15 15.73 -2.72
C ALA A 332 -4.74 16.32 -2.61
N VAL A 333 -3.99 16.33 -3.71
CA VAL A 333 -2.65 16.93 -3.78
C VAL A 333 -2.67 18.41 -3.42
N GLU A 334 -3.64 19.18 -3.97
CA GLU A 334 -3.78 20.60 -3.66
C GLU A 334 -4.13 20.86 -2.19
N ALA A 335 -4.99 20.01 -1.60
CA ALA A 335 -5.30 20.09 -0.18
C ALA A 335 -4.05 19.88 0.71
N PHE A 336 -3.17 18.95 0.32
CA PHE A 336 -1.88 18.73 0.98
C PHE A 336 -0.96 19.95 0.81
N LYS A 337 -0.76 20.44 -0.40
CA LYS A 337 0.06 21.63 -0.70
C LYS A 337 -0.39 22.83 0.11
N THR A 338 -1.68 23.13 0.09
CA THR A 338 -2.26 24.25 0.83
C THR A 338 -2.05 24.10 2.33
N THR A 339 -2.22 22.87 2.86
CA THR A 339 -2.18 22.63 4.30
C THR A 339 -0.76 22.61 4.86
N PHE A 340 0.17 21.96 4.17
CA PHE A 340 1.55 21.78 4.64
C PHE A 340 2.51 22.84 4.10
N SER A 341 2.12 23.53 3.02
CA SER A 341 2.86 24.69 2.50
C SER A 341 4.39 24.49 2.46
N LYS A 342 5.11 24.95 3.49
CA LYS A 342 6.60 24.89 3.59
C LYS A 342 7.14 23.49 3.81
N GLU A 343 6.36 22.61 4.43
CA GLU A 343 6.70 21.22 4.71
C GLU A 343 6.37 20.32 3.51
N TYR A 344 5.62 20.82 2.51
CA TYR A 344 5.26 20.03 1.34
C TYR A 344 6.35 20.00 0.29
N GLN A 345 6.65 18.80 -0.20
CA GLN A 345 7.59 18.54 -1.28
C GLN A 345 6.91 17.73 -2.39
N ASP A 346 6.86 18.23 -3.61
CA ASP A 346 6.43 17.44 -4.77
C ASP A 346 7.40 16.27 -5.00
N LEU A 347 6.86 15.12 -5.34
CA LEU A 347 7.63 13.95 -5.78
C LEU A 347 7.74 14.01 -7.31
N ARG A 348 8.89 14.44 -7.83
CA ARG A 348 9.11 14.68 -9.27
C ARG A 348 10.24 13.83 -9.80
N VAL A 349 9.99 13.15 -10.92
CA VAL A 349 11.03 12.34 -11.59
C VAL A 349 12.27 13.19 -11.88
N GLY A 350 13.42 12.72 -11.39
CA GLY A 350 14.71 13.37 -11.63
C GLY A 350 15.07 14.49 -10.65
N GLU A 351 14.23 14.79 -9.64
CA GLU A 351 14.53 15.77 -8.60
C GLU A 351 14.87 15.11 -7.26
N TRP A 352 16.00 15.50 -6.67
CA TRP A 352 16.45 14.97 -5.40
C TRP A 352 15.75 15.66 -4.21
N ILE A 353 15.36 14.85 -3.25
CA ILE A 353 14.96 15.28 -1.90
C ILE A 353 16.10 14.90 -0.98
N VAL A 354 16.73 15.89 -0.33
CA VAL A 354 17.95 15.71 0.48
C VAL A 354 17.70 16.20 1.90
N LEU A 355 18.08 15.38 2.88
CA LEU A 355 18.16 15.75 4.30
C LEU A 355 19.58 15.45 4.80
N GLU A 356 20.20 16.49 5.35
CA GLU A 356 21.53 16.47 5.97
C GLU A 356 21.42 16.79 7.47
#